data_a64a051c94ac3bd2df4b111219d21be7
#
_entry.id   a64a051c94ac3bd2df4b111219d21be7
#
_cell.length_a   1.000
_cell.length_b   1.000
_cell.length_c   1.000
_cell.angle_alpha   90.00
_cell.angle_beta   90.00
_cell.angle_gamma   90.00
#
_symmetry.space_group_name_H-M   'P 1'
#
loop_
_entity.id
_entity.type
_entity.pdbx_description
1 polymer ?
#
loop_
_entity_poly.entity_id
_entity_poly.type
_entity_poly.pdbx_seq_one_letter_code
_entity_poly.pdbx_strand_id
1 'polypeptide(L)'
;MRQVLIKNIPKVERPRERLEQYGVSNLSNEELISIILKTGTKNESVKSLATRVLTSIGGINKLKDIKINTLTSIKGIGKVKAMELIAAIELGKRIYYDKDITNNAFNNAESVFNYFKYYLDNKKQEHFYCLYLDNKKNLIDKKLLFVGTINQSVVHPREIFKEAYLLSASYIICVHNHPSNDPTPSKEDIVFTKNIREVGSIQGIPIIDHIIVCNNKYYSFFEQNKI
;
A
#
# COMPACT_ATOMS: atom_id res chain seq x y z
N MET A 1 -9.49 31.31 -27.12
CA MET A 1 -8.54 30.33 -27.71
C MET A 1 -9.29 29.11 -28.20
N ARG A 2 -9.15 28.73 -29.47
CA ARG A 2 -9.71 27.46 -30.00
C ARG A 2 -8.98 26.30 -29.29
N GLN A 3 -9.71 25.49 -28.55
CA GLN A 3 -9.14 24.31 -27.92
C GLN A 3 -8.73 23.29 -29.00
N VAL A 4 -7.50 22.81 -28.91
CA VAL A 4 -6.95 21.80 -29.83
C VAL A 4 -7.50 20.43 -29.43
N LEU A 5 -8.37 19.84 -30.25
CA LEU A 5 -8.83 18.46 -30.09
C LEU A 5 -7.67 17.50 -30.40
N ILE A 6 -7.63 16.31 -29.79
CA ILE A 6 -6.56 15.31 -30.03
C ILE A 6 -6.36 15.00 -31.52
N LYS A 7 -7.45 14.95 -32.31
CA LYS A 7 -7.37 14.74 -33.76
C LYS A 7 -6.59 15.82 -34.53
N ASN A 8 -6.43 17.00 -33.93
CA ASN A 8 -5.69 18.14 -34.51
C ASN A 8 -4.21 18.17 -34.05
N ILE A 9 -3.81 17.24 -33.17
CA ILE A 9 -2.42 17.07 -32.77
C ILE A 9 -1.76 16.10 -33.74
N PRO A 10 -0.49 16.35 -34.17
CA PRO A 10 0.26 15.40 -34.98
C PRO A 10 0.23 13.99 -34.39
N LYS A 11 0.13 12.96 -35.22
CA LYS A 11 0.03 11.57 -34.73
C LYS A 11 1.13 11.21 -33.72
N VAL A 12 2.36 11.60 -34.01
CA VAL A 12 3.55 11.32 -33.19
C VAL A 12 3.49 11.97 -31.78
N GLU A 13 2.62 12.95 -31.57
CA GLU A 13 2.45 13.63 -30.27
C GLU A 13 1.21 13.16 -29.50
N ARG A 14 0.44 12.23 -30.05
CA ARG A 14 -0.74 11.69 -29.37
C ARG A 14 -0.32 10.66 -28.33
N PRO A 15 -0.93 10.64 -27.12
CA PRO A 15 -0.49 9.79 -26.03
C PRO A 15 -0.41 8.28 -26.37
N ARG A 16 -1.35 7.75 -27.15
CA ARG A 16 -1.36 6.33 -27.54
C ARG A 16 -0.25 5.99 -28.51
N GLU A 17 -0.07 6.83 -29.52
CA GLU A 17 0.97 6.68 -30.53
C GLU A 17 2.37 6.86 -29.91
N ARG A 18 2.50 7.78 -28.95
CA ARG A 18 3.73 7.92 -28.16
C ARG A 18 4.02 6.71 -27.29
N LEU A 19 3.00 6.12 -26.68
CA LEU A 19 3.15 4.88 -25.91
C LEU A 19 3.64 3.74 -26.79
N GLU A 20 3.06 3.59 -27.99
CA GLU A 20 3.43 2.55 -28.94
C GLU A 20 4.87 2.75 -29.46
N GLN A 21 5.25 3.98 -29.76
CA GLN A 21 6.55 4.29 -30.38
C GLN A 21 7.69 4.36 -29.38
N TYR A 22 7.46 4.92 -28.19
CA TYR A 22 8.52 5.25 -27.22
C TYR A 22 8.43 4.48 -25.89
N GLY A 23 7.39 3.67 -25.71
CA GLY A 23 7.17 2.92 -24.48
C GLY A 23 6.58 3.77 -23.34
N VAL A 24 6.04 3.08 -22.33
CA VAL A 24 5.28 3.70 -21.24
C VAL A 24 6.12 4.62 -20.34
N SER A 25 7.40 4.31 -20.15
CA SER A 25 8.33 5.09 -19.32
C SER A 25 8.60 6.51 -19.84
N ASN A 26 8.34 6.75 -21.11
CA ASN A 26 8.56 8.05 -21.76
C ASN A 26 7.30 8.93 -21.82
N LEU A 27 6.20 8.50 -21.18
CA LEU A 27 4.98 9.26 -21.10
C LEU A 27 4.92 10.09 -19.81
N SER A 28 4.38 11.29 -19.92
CA SER A 28 4.06 12.11 -18.76
C SER A 28 2.81 11.61 -18.02
N ASN A 29 2.63 12.05 -16.77
CA ASN A 29 1.47 11.65 -15.96
C ASN A 29 0.13 12.03 -16.62
N GLU A 30 0.05 13.20 -17.25
CA GLU A 30 -1.16 13.58 -17.98
C GLU A 30 -1.41 12.72 -19.22
N GLU A 31 -0.37 12.24 -19.89
CA GLU A 31 -0.50 11.33 -21.03
C GLU A 31 -1.01 9.96 -20.61
N LEU A 32 -0.50 9.43 -19.50
CA LEU A 32 -0.99 8.17 -18.92
C LEU A 32 -2.47 8.28 -18.52
N ILE A 33 -2.85 9.34 -17.80
CA ILE A 33 -4.25 9.59 -17.43
C ILE A 33 -5.12 9.77 -18.67
N SER A 34 -4.62 10.46 -19.71
CA SER A 34 -5.35 10.66 -20.98
C SER A 34 -5.67 9.34 -21.66
N ILE A 35 -4.75 8.38 -21.62
CA ILE A 35 -4.96 7.04 -22.19
C ILE A 35 -6.08 6.30 -21.43
N ILE A 36 -6.08 6.38 -20.09
CA ILE A 36 -7.10 5.74 -19.24
C ILE A 36 -8.47 6.39 -19.47
N LEU A 37 -8.55 7.72 -19.51
CA LEU A 37 -9.80 8.47 -19.71
C LEU A 37 -10.36 8.35 -21.13
N LYS A 38 -9.54 7.95 -22.11
CA LYS A 38 -9.89 7.67 -23.53
C LYS A 38 -10.38 8.90 -24.30
N THR A 39 -11.29 9.68 -23.73
CA THR A 39 -11.96 10.80 -24.38
C THR A 39 -12.02 12.03 -23.49
N GLY A 40 -11.94 13.21 -24.08
CA GLY A 40 -12.23 14.48 -23.40
C GLY A 40 -13.73 14.72 -23.20
N THR A 41 -14.10 15.98 -23.27
CA THR A 41 -15.49 16.43 -23.29
C THR A 41 -15.80 17.11 -24.62
N LYS A 42 -17.05 17.53 -24.83
CA LYS A 42 -17.43 18.28 -26.04
C LYS A 42 -16.57 19.53 -26.26
N ASN A 43 -16.10 20.14 -25.18
CA ASN A 43 -15.40 21.42 -25.20
C ASN A 43 -13.93 21.33 -24.77
N GLU A 44 -13.39 20.14 -24.50
CA GLU A 44 -12.05 19.98 -23.95
C GLU A 44 -11.40 18.68 -24.43
N SER A 45 -10.12 18.75 -24.80
CA SER A 45 -9.36 17.55 -25.17
C SER A 45 -9.15 16.64 -23.97
N VAL A 46 -8.90 15.35 -24.19
CA VAL A 46 -8.61 14.43 -23.09
C VAL A 46 -7.29 14.79 -22.38
N LYS A 47 -6.31 15.35 -23.08
CA LYS A 47 -5.04 15.81 -22.48
C LYS A 47 -5.29 17.01 -21.54
N SER A 48 -6.08 17.98 -21.97
CA SER A 48 -6.47 19.13 -21.11
C SER A 48 -7.31 18.67 -19.91
N LEU A 49 -8.21 17.70 -20.10
CA LEU A 49 -8.99 17.10 -19.03
C LEU A 49 -8.10 16.38 -18.01
N ALA A 50 -7.11 15.63 -18.46
CA ALA A 50 -6.14 14.94 -17.61
C ALA A 50 -5.28 15.93 -16.81
N THR A 51 -4.77 16.99 -17.43
CA THR A 51 -4.05 18.07 -16.75
C THR A 51 -4.91 18.70 -15.66
N ARG A 52 -6.18 18.98 -15.97
CA ARG A 52 -7.10 19.57 -15.01
C ARG A 52 -7.42 18.60 -13.85
N VAL A 53 -7.55 17.32 -14.11
CA VAL A 53 -7.66 16.31 -13.03
C VAL A 53 -6.47 16.41 -12.09
N LEU A 54 -5.24 16.33 -12.61
CA LEU A 54 -4.02 16.42 -11.80
C LEU A 54 -3.93 17.72 -11.00
N THR A 55 -4.25 18.85 -11.63
CA THR A 55 -4.24 20.16 -10.95
C THR A 55 -5.30 20.21 -9.84
N SER A 56 -6.52 19.75 -10.12
CA SER A 56 -7.63 19.78 -9.16
C SER A 56 -7.38 18.95 -7.90
N ILE A 57 -6.64 17.84 -8.03
CA ILE A 57 -6.33 16.95 -6.90
C ILE A 57 -5.00 17.28 -6.20
N GLY A 58 -4.18 18.16 -6.78
CA GLY A 58 -2.88 18.55 -6.21
C GLY A 58 -1.73 17.59 -6.54
N GLY A 59 -1.79 16.92 -7.71
CA GLY A 59 -0.71 16.10 -8.26
C GLY A 59 -0.93 14.59 -8.18
N ILE A 60 -0.03 13.85 -8.85
CA ILE A 60 -0.17 12.38 -9.05
C ILE A 60 -0.24 11.61 -7.73
N ASN A 61 0.51 12.03 -6.71
CA ASN A 61 0.57 11.33 -5.41
C ASN A 61 -0.78 11.33 -4.66
N LYS A 62 -1.67 12.26 -4.98
CA LYS A 62 -3.01 12.32 -4.38
C LYS A 62 -4.01 11.35 -5.02
N LEU A 63 -3.66 10.75 -6.15
CA LEU A 63 -4.49 9.73 -6.79
C LEU A 63 -4.56 8.42 -6.00
N LYS A 64 -3.54 8.11 -5.20
CA LYS A 64 -3.45 6.81 -4.51
C LYS A 64 -4.67 6.51 -3.60
N ASP A 65 -5.27 7.54 -2.98
CA ASP A 65 -6.38 7.41 -2.02
C ASP A 65 -7.62 8.20 -2.45
N ILE A 66 -7.72 8.51 -3.75
CA ILE A 66 -8.78 9.35 -4.26
C ILE A 66 -10.14 8.63 -4.20
N LYS A 67 -11.15 9.36 -3.75
CA LYS A 67 -12.52 8.84 -3.69
C LYS A 67 -13.28 9.17 -4.98
N ILE A 68 -14.24 8.29 -5.32
CA ILE A 68 -15.09 8.47 -6.51
C ILE A 68 -15.80 9.83 -6.52
N ASN A 69 -16.29 10.29 -5.36
CA ASN A 69 -17.00 11.57 -5.25
C ASN A 69 -16.08 12.77 -5.57
N THR A 70 -14.81 12.70 -5.18
CA THR A 70 -13.81 13.73 -5.51
C THR A 70 -13.53 13.79 -7.00
N LEU A 71 -13.42 12.63 -7.66
CA LEU A 71 -13.23 12.60 -9.11
C LEU A 71 -14.47 13.10 -9.86
N THR A 72 -15.65 12.67 -9.46
CA THR A 72 -16.91 13.07 -10.12
C THR A 72 -17.30 14.53 -9.91
N SER A 73 -16.73 15.23 -8.91
CA SER A 73 -16.90 16.67 -8.76
C SER A 73 -16.13 17.48 -9.80
N ILE A 74 -15.16 16.85 -10.49
CA ILE A 74 -14.40 17.50 -11.56
C ILE A 74 -15.24 17.50 -12.85
N LYS A 75 -15.55 18.68 -13.38
CA LYS A 75 -16.33 18.83 -14.62
C LYS A 75 -15.73 17.99 -15.74
N GLY A 76 -16.53 17.13 -16.38
CA GLY A 76 -16.09 16.23 -17.47
C GLY A 76 -15.61 14.85 -17.01
N ILE A 77 -15.54 14.60 -15.71
CA ILE A 77 -15.34 13.28 -15.13
C ILE A 77 -16.70 12.75 -14.63
N GLY A 78 -17.32 11.91 -15.44
CA GLY A 78 -18.52 11.18 -15.02
C GLY A 78 -18.16 9.91 -14.22
N LYS A 79 -19.19 9.24 -13.68
CA LYS A 79 -19.01 8.01 -12.88
C LYS A 79 -18.14 6.96 -13.58
N VAL A 80 -18.33 6.73 -14.89
CA VAL A 80 -17.57 5.72 -15.64
C VAL A 80 -16.08 6.05 -15.66
N LYS A 81 -15.71 7.27 -16.05
CA LYS A 81 -14.30 7.71 -16.05
C LYS A 81 -13.66 7.66 -14.66
N ALA A 82 -14.41 8.04 -13.63
CA ALA A 82 -13.93 7.95 -12.25
C ALA A 82 -13.67 6.49 -11.84
N MET A 83 -14.58 5.56 -12.17
CA MET A 83 -14.40 4.13 -11.90
C MET A 83 -13.23 3.54 -12.69
N GLU A 84 -13.06 3.86 -13.97
CA GLU A 84 -11.93 3.41 -14.80
C GLU A 84 -10.59 3.84 -14.19
N LEU A 85 -10.48 5.09 -13.73
CA LEU A 85 -9.26 5.60 -13.13
C LEU A 85 -8.97 4.93 -11.77
N ILE A 86 -9.97 4.79 -10.90
CA ILE A 86 -9.82 4.12 -9.60
C ILE A 86 -9.45 2.65 -9.80
N ALA A 87 -10.10 1.96 -10.74
CA ALA A 87 -9.80 0.56 -11.03
C ALA A 87 -8.36 0.37 -11.55
N ALA A 88 -7.89 1.27 -12.42
CA ALA A 88 -6.51 1.23 -12.92
C ALA A 88 -5.50 1.46 -11.78
N ILE A 89 -5.77 2.40 -10.88
CA ILE A 89 -4.93 2.67 -9.70
C ILE A 89 -4.88 1.45 -8.78
N GLU A 90 -6.03 0.87 -8.46
CA GLU A 90 -6.12 -0.30 -7.60
C GLU A 90 -5.43 -1.52 -8.21
N LEU A 91 -5.60 -1.75 -9.52
CA LEU A 91 -4.90 -2.81 -10.24
C LEU A 91 -3.37 -2.62 -10.19
N GLY A 92 -2.90 -1.40 -10.41
CA GLY A 92 -1.48 -1.07 -10.29
C GLY A 92 -0.94 -1.31 -8.88
N LYS A 93 -1.70 -0.96 -7.84
CA LYS A 93 -1.36 -1.28 -6.45
C LYS A 93 -1.23 -2.81 -6.25
N ARG A 94 -2.22 -3.58 -6.66
CA ARG A 94 -2.20 -5.05 -6.52
C ARG A 94 -1.01 -5.67 -7.23
N ILE A 95 -0.74 -5.29 -8.47
CA ILE A 95 0.41 -5.78 -9.25
C ILE A 95 1.73 -5.42 -8.56
N TYR A 96 1.85 -4.21 -8.04
CA TYR A 96 3.05 -3.77 -7.35
C TYR A 96 3.29 -4.54 -6.04
N TYR A 97 2.23 -4.74 -5.26
CA TYR A 97 2.31 -5.47 -3.98
C TYR A 97 2.42 -6.98 -4.14
N ASP A 98 1.83 -7.57 -5.19
CA ASP A 98 1.88 -9.01 -5.44
C ASP A 98 3.29 -9.47 -5.86
N LYS A 99 4.05 -8.61 -6.53
CA LYS A 99 5.46 -8.91 -6.89
C LYS A 99 6.37 -9.09 -5.68
N ASP A 100 6.05 -8.45 -4.56
CA ASP A 100 6.87 -8.54 -3.35
C ASP A 100 6.61 -9.83 -2.55
N ILE A 101 5.47 -10.52 -2.77
CA ILE A 101 5.11 -11.72 -1.99
C ILE A 101 5.86 -12.97 -2.44
N THR A 102 6.23 -13.09 -3.72
CA THR A 102 6.75 -14.34 -4.28
C THR A 102 8.28 -14.48 -4.23
N ASN A 103 9.03 -13.43 -3.91
CA ASN A 103 10.51 -13.45 -3.95
C ASN A 103 11.23 -12.81 -2.75
N ASN A 104 10.53 -12.30 -1.74
CA ASN A 104 11.18 -11.67 -0.60
C ASN A 104 11.14 -12.57 0.65
N ALA A 105 12.26 -13.24 0.90
CA ALA A 105 12.59 -13.56 2.27
C ALA A 105 12.63 -12.23 3.04
N PHE A 106 11.80 -12.06 4.07
CA PHE A 106 11.88 -10.93 4.97
C PHE A 106 13.14 -11.06 5.84
N ASN A 107 14.29 -10.72 5.23
CA ASN A 107 15.60 -10.97 5.82
C ASN A 107 16.00 -9.93 6.87
N ASN A 108 15.32 -8.78 6.90
CA ASN A 108 15.58 -7.69 7.83
C ASN A 108 14.33 -6.83 8.04
N ALA A 109 14.34 -5.99 9.08
CA ALA A 109 13.23 -5.12 9.41
C ALA A 109 12.93 -4.08 8.32
N GLU A 110 13.94 -3.62 7.60
CA GLU A 110 13.76 -2.66 6.50
C GLU A 110 12.92 -3.25 5.35
N SER A 111 13.11 -4.52 5.00
CA SER A 111 12.31 -5.18 3.96
C SER A 111 10.84 -5.30 4.37
N VAL A 112 10.57 -5.62 5.64
CA VAL A 112 9.21 -5.64 6.20
C VAL A 112 8.60 -4.24 6.22
N PHE A 113 9.37 -3.23 6.65
CA PHE A 113 8.95 -1.83 6.63
C PHE A 113 8.59 -1.39 5.21
N ASN A 114 9.46 -1.62 4.23
CA ASN A 114 9.23 -1.25 2.84
C ASN A 114 7.98 -1.89 2.26
N TYR A 115 7.68 -3.11 2.66
CA TYR A 115 6.45 -3.79 2.29
C TYR A 115 5.21 -3.17 2.95
N PHE A 116 5.26 -2.93 4.26
CA PHE A 116 4.09 -2.49 5.04
C PHE A 116 3.81 -0.99 4.98
N LYS A 117 4.81 -0.13 4.72
CA LYS A 117 4.62 1.33 4.72
C LYS A 117 3.48 1.79 3.82
N TYR A 118 3.22 1.09 2.71
CA TYR A 118 2.12 1.41 1.80
C TYR A 118 0.78 0.82 2.23
N TYR A 119 0.78 -0.36 2.86
CA TYR A 119 -0.44 -0.97 3.40
C TYR A 119 -1.00 -0.20 4.58
N LEU A 120 -0.11 0.37 5.37
CA LEU A 120 -0.42 1.05 6.62
C LEU A 120 -0.44 2.58 6.49
N ASP A 121 -0.08 3.11 5.31
CA ASP A 121 -0.11 4.54 5.04
C ASP A 121 -1.52 5.11 5.24
N ASN A 122 -1.61 6.23 5.97
CA ASN A 122 -2.86 6.95 6.25
C ASN A 122 -3.96 6.14 6.99
N LYS A 123 -3.63 5.02 7.60
CA LYS A 123 -4.56 4.30 8.45
C LYS A 123 -4.81 5.09 9.73
N LYS A 124 -6.08 5.40 10.00
CA LYS A 124 -6.50 6.17 11.20
C LYS A 124 -6.61 5.30 12.45
N GLN A 125 -6.58 3.99 12.29
CA GLN A 125 -6.62 3.00 13.35
C GLN A 125 -5.36 2.15 13.31
N GLU A 126 -5.01 1.57 14.42
CA GLU A 126 -3.96 0.57 14.49
C GLU A 126 -4.40 -0.71 13.78
N HIS A 127 -3.53 -1.25 12.96
CA HIS A 127 -3.71 -2.52 12.25
C HIS A 127 -2.57 -3.42 12.66
N PHE A 128 -2.91 -4.54 13.26
CA PHE A 128 -1.93 -5.53 13.70
C PHE A 128 -1.92 -6.72 12.76
N TYR A 129 -0.78 -6.96 12.15
CA TYR A 129 -0.52 -8.05 11.24
C TYR A 129 0.47 -9.05 11.83
N CYS A 130 0.32 -10.33 11.44
CA CYS A 130 1.35 -11.33 11.60
C CYS A 130 1.78 -11.86 10.24
N LEU A 131 3.08 -11.98 10.05
CA LEU A 131 3.72 -12.68 8.95
C LEU A 131 4.13 -14.06 9.45
N TYR A 132 3.70 -15.09 8.76
CA TYR A 132 4.01 -16.49 9.07
C TYR A 132 5.03 -16.99 8.07
N LEU A 133 6.17 -17.49 8.57
CA LEU A 133 7.33 -17.84 7.76
C LEU A 133 7.66 -19.32 7.87
N ASP A 134 8.21 -19.88 6.78
CA ASP A 134 8.77 -21.23 6.77
C ASP A 134 10.17 -21.28 7.42
N ASN A 135 10.78 -22.47 7.44
CA ASN A 135 12.13 -22.71 7.96
C ASN A 135 13.24 -21.93 7.24
N LYS A 136 12.98 -21.47 6.01
CA LYS A 136 13.91 -20.67 5.21
C LYS A 136 13.59 -19.17 5.31
N LYS A 137 12.66 -18.79 6.21
CA LYS A 137 12.14 -17.44 6.38
C LYS A 137 11.39 -16.87 5.16
N ASN A 138 10.91 -17.75 4.26
CA ASN A 138 10.01 -17.32 3.21
C ASN A 138 8.61 -17.10 3.79
N LEU A 139 7.88 -16.12 3.25
CA LEU A 139 6.52 -15.86 3.66
C LEU A 139 5.58 -17.00 3.23
N ILE A 140 4.90 -17.61 4.18
CA ILE A 140 3.80 -18.56 3.94
C ILE A 140 2.50 -17.77 3.75
N ASP A 141 2.17 -16.88 4.72
CA ASP A 141 0.96 -16.07 4.68
C ASP A 141 1.09 -14.83 5.58
N LYS A 142 0.20 -13.87 5.35
CA LYS A 142 0.06 -12.64 6.11
C LYS A 142 -1.39 -12.51 6.59
N LYS A 143 -1.59 -12.34 7.89
CA LYS A 143 -2.92 -12.17 8.50
C LYS A 143 -3.05 -10.82 9.19
N LEU A 144 -4.15 -10.12 8.90
CA LEU A 144 -4.60 -8.99 9.72
C LEU A 144 -5.40 -9.58 10.90
N LEU A 145 -4.85 -9.49 12.10
CA LEU A 145 -5.48 -10.07 13.29
C LEU A 145 -6.31 -9.07 14.08
N PHE A 146 -6.01 -7.77 13.95
CA PHE A 146 -6.71 -6.75 14.71
C PHE A 146 -6.74 -5.40 13.99
N VAL A 147 -7.85 -4.66 14.18
CA VAL A 147 -8.00 -3.25 13.78
C VAL A 147 -8.67 -2.49 14.93
N GLY A 148 -8.04 -1.43 15.42
CA GLY A 148 -8.59 -0.61 16.52
C GLY A 148 -7.51 0.09 17.31
N THR A 149 -7.78 0.38 18.59
CA THR A 149 -6.80 0.88 19.55
C THR A 149 -6.37 -0.26 20.47
N ILE A 150 -5.06 -0.44 20.66
CA ILE A 150 -4.48 -1.52 21.48
C ILE A 150 -4.97 -1.48 22.95
N ASN A 151 -5.41 -0.31 23.43
CA ASN A 151 -5.87 -0.13 24.83
C ASN A 151 -7.17 -0.84 25.22
N GLN A 152 -7.94 -1.38 24.28
CA GLN A 152 -9.23 -2.02 24.62
C GLN A 152 -9.45 -3.43 24.04
N SER A 153 -8.56 -3.92 23.20
CA SER A 153 -8.69 -5.28 22.65
C SER A 153 -7.30 -5.84 22.33
N VAL A 154 -6.67 -6.39 23.33
CA VAL A 154 -5.37 -7.06 23.21
C VAL A 154 -5.51 -8.19 22.18
N VAL A 155 -4.69 -8.17 21.13
CA VAL A 155 -4.50 -9.36 20.29
C VAL A 155 -4.08 -10.49 21.24
N HIS A 156 -4.95 -11.48 21.43
CA HIS A 156 -4.61 -12.56 22.35
C HIS A 156 -3.56 -13.47 21.69
N PRO A 157 -2.51 -13.87 22.38
CA PRO A 157 -1.49 -14.78 21.82
C PRO A 157 -2.12 -16.01 21.15
N ARG A 158 -3.22 -16.52 21.67
CA ARG A 158 -3.98 -17.62 21.07
C ARG A 158 -4.33 -17.41 19.59
N GLU A 159 -4.72 -16.19 19.18
CA GLU A 159 -5.09 -15.91 17.79
C GLU A 159 -3.86 -15.91 16.88
N ILE A 160 -2.73 -15.43 17.39
CA ILE A 160 -1.44 -15.46 16.66
C ILE A 160 -1.00 -16.90 16.42
N PHE A 161 -0.96 -17.72 17.48
CA PHE A 161 -0.43 -19.07 17.39
C PHE A 161 -1.41 -20.06 16.75
N LYS A 162 -2.73 -19.82 16.84
CA LYS A 162 -3.74 -20.59 16.09
C LYS A 162 -3.45 -20.54 14.58
N GLU A 163 -3.25 -19.36 14.03
CA GLU A 163 -2.92 -19.21 12.60
C GLU A 163 -1.54 -19.82 12.27
N ALA A 164 -0.56 -19.67 13.17
CA ALA A 164 0.76 -20.28 13.00
C ALA A 164 0.69 -21.82 12.88
N TYR A 165 -0.12 -22.45 13.69
CA TYR A 165 -0.33 -23.90 13.62
C TYR A 165 -1.04 -24.32 12.33
N LEU A 166 -2.10 -23.62 11.94
CA LEU A 166 -2.83 -23.91 10.70
C LEU A 166 -1.94 -23.80 9.47
N LEU A 167 -0.98 -22.87 9.50
CA LEU A 167 -0.04 -22.64 8.40
C LEU A 167 1.24 -23.45 8.51
N SER A 168 1.43 -24.24 9.58
CA SER A 168 2.69 -24.93 9.88
C SER A 168 3.89 -23.98 9.84
N ALA A 169 3.72 -22.78 10.37
CA ALA A 169 4.74 -21.73 10.38
C ALA A 169 5.89 -22.09 11.34
N SER A 170 7.11 -21.77 10.94
CA SER A 170 8.30 -21.95 11.76
C SER A 170 8.71 -20.69 12.53
N TYR A 171 8.37 -19.52 11.97
CA TYR A 171 8.68 -18.21 12.56
C TYR A 171 7.51 -17.25 12.36
N ILE A 172 7.44 -16.24 13.23
CA ILE A 172 6.45 -15.16 13.13
C ILE A 172 7.17 -13.82 13.21
N ILE A 173 6.72 -12.85 12.39
CA ILE A 173 7.01 -11.42 12.55
C ILE A 173 5.69 -10.71 12.81
N CYS A 174 5.65 -9.91 13.88
CA CYS A 174 4.51 -9.04 14.17
C CYS A 174 4.75 -7.65 13.59
N VAL A 175 3.69 -7.03 13.05
CA VAL A 175 3.78 -5.70 12.45
C VAL A 175 2.54 -4.90 12.81
N HIS A 176 2.70 -3.68 13.32
CA HIS A 176 1.58 -2.76 13.47
C HIS A 176 1.96 -1.32 13.14
N ASN A 177 0.98 -0.47 12.93
CA ASN A 177 1.18 0.95 12.70
C ASN A 177 0.72 1.78 13.89
N HIS A 178 1.39 2.91 14.11
CA HIS A 178 0.91 3.97 14.99
C HIS A 178 0.27 5.10 14.18
N PRO A 179 -1.04 5.38 14.36
CA PRO A 179 -1.71 6.52 13.71
C PRO A 179 -1.10 7.88 14.08
N SER A 180 -0.41 7.98 15.23
CA SER A 180 0.35 9.16 15.66
C SER A 180 1.56 9.47 14.77
N ASN A 181 1.96 8.52 13.92
CA ASN A 181 3.19 8.60 13.10
C ASN A 181 4.50 8.68 13.93
N ASP A 182 4.46 8.26 15.20
CA ASP A 182 5.63 8.06 16.04
C ASP A 182 5.86 6.55 16.23
N PRO A 183 6.99 5.97 15.77
CA PRO A 183 7.27 4.55 15.89
C PRO A 183 7.76 4.14 17.29
N THR A 184 7.89 5.07 18.23
CA THR A 184 8.29 4.75 19.61
C THR A 184 7.29 3.80 20.24
N PRO A 185 7.73 2.61 20.73
CA PRO A 185 6.83 1.64 21.31
C PRO A 185 6.17 2.17 22.60
N SER A 186 4.90 1.92 22.76
CA SER A 186 4.19 2.15 24.03
C SER A 186 4.64 1.15 25.11
N LYS A 187 4.22 1.38 26.35
CA LYS A 187 4.46 0.42 27.44
C LYS A 187 3.72 -0.90 27.17
N GLU A 188 2.55 -0.79 26.58
CA GLU A 188 1.71 -1.89 26.17
C GLU A 188 2.35 -2.74 25.07
N ASP A 189 2.98 -2.12 24.09
CA ASP A 189 3.74 -2.81 23.04
C ASP A 189 4.88 -3.62 23.62
N ILE A 190 5.63 -3.02 24.54
CA ILE A 190 6.77 -3.68 25.19
C ILE A 190 6.29 -4.91 25.98
N VAL A 191 5.25 -4.77 26.80
CA VAL A 191 4.70 -5.87 27.60
C VAL A 191 4.13 -6.96 26.68
N PHE A 192 3.38 -6.57 25.68
CA PHE A 192 2.80 -7.50 24.71
C PHE A 192 3.89 -8.27 23.97
N THR A 193 4.90 -7.58 23.45
CA THR A 193 6.03 -8.19 22.72
C THR A 193 6.76 -9.23 23.58
N LYS A 194 7.02 -8.89 24.86
CA LYS A 194 7.64 -9.83 25.80
C LYS A 194 6.79 -11.08 25.99
N ASN A 195 5.48 -10.90 26.16
CA ASN A 195 4.54 -12.00 26.37
C ASN A 195 4.47 -12.94 25.16
N ILE A 196 4.27 -12.40 23.93
CA ILE A 196 4.19 -13.23 22.73
C ILE A 196 5.51 -13.94 22.43
N ARG A 197 6.65 -13.33 22.72
CA ARG A 197 7.96 -13.94 22.59
C ARG A 197 8.11 -15.15 23.52
N GLU A 198 7.71 -15.01 24.78
CA GLU A 198 7.74 -16.09 25.75
C GLU A 198 6.83 -17.25 25.33
N VAL A 199 5.61 -16.95 24.92
CA VAL A 199 4.68 -17.96 24.39
C VAL A 199 5.26 -18.63 23.14
N GLY A 200 5.84 -17.87 22.21
CA GLY A 200 6.45 -18.39 20.99
C GLY A 200 7.61 -19.35 21.27
N SER A 201 8.43 -19.03 22.29
CA SER A 201 9.51 -19.92 22.73
C SER A 201 8.97 -21.25 23.27
N ILE A 202 7.92 -21.20 24.10
CA ILE A 202 7.27 -22.41 24.65
C ILE A 202 6.63 -23.25 23.55
N GLN A 203 6.02 -22.60 22.55
CA GLN A 203 5.33 -23.25 21.45
C GLN A 203 6.29 -23.79 20.34
N GLY A 204 7.58 -23.46 20.40
CA GLY A 204 8.53 -23.81 19.36
C GLY A 204 8.35 -23.02 18.06
N ILE A 205 7.62 -21.91 18.08
CA ILE A 205 7.37 -21.01 16.95
C ILE A 205 7.80 -19.59 17.37
N PRO A 206 9.10 -19.27 17.33
CA PRO A 206 9.60 -18.00 17.87
C PRO A 206 9.09 -16.79 17.09
N ILE A 207 8.81 -15.71 17.84
CA ILE A 207 8.63 -14.37 17.30
C ILE A 207 10.03 -13.82 17.02
N ILE A 208 10.38 -13.66 15.74
CA ILE A 208 11.73 -13.21 15.35
C ILE A 208 11.86 -11.69 15.26
N ASP A 209 10.75 -10.97 15.10
CA ASP A 209 10.70 -9.50 15.24
C ASP A 209 9.29 -9.01 15.53
N HIS A 210 9.21 -7.81 16.10
CA HIS A 210 8.00 -7.01 16.17
C HIS A 210 8.34 -5.61 15.65
N ILE A 211 7.62 -5.13 14.63
CA ILE A 211 7.97 -3.93 13.90
C ILE A 211 6.79 -2.95 13.95
N ILE A 212 7.08 -1.74 14.41
CA ILE A 212 6.14 -0.62 14.40
C ILE A 212 6.41 0.21 13.15
N VAL A 213 5.42 0.33 12.27
CA VAL A 213 5.56 0.99 10.97
C VAL A 213 4.85 2.33 10.99
N CYS A 214 5.57 3.38 10.61
CA CYS A 214 5.05 4.72 10.33
C CYS A 214 5.37 5.12 8.88
N ASN A 215 4.92 6.30 8.42
CA ASN A 215 5.03 6.69 7.01
C ASN A 215 6.45 6.58 6.43
N ASN A 216 7.45 7.12 7.16
CA ASN A 216 8.84 7.19 6.66
C ASN A 216 9.85 6.59 7.62
N LYS A 217 9.42 5.93 8.68
CA LYS A 217 10.28 5.39 9.74
C LYS A 217 9.61 4.18 10.38
N TYR A 218 10.42 3.34 11.00
CA TYR A 218 9.96 2.19 11.75
C TYR A 218 10.77 2.00 13.04
N TYR A 219 10.26 1.16 13.90
CA TYR A 219 10.97 0.64 15.06
C TYR A 219 10.93 -0.88 14.99
N SER A 220 12.07 -1.53 15.09
CA SER A 220 12.20 -2.99 15.19
C SER A 220 12.67 -3.36 16.60
N PHE A 221 11.95 -4.22 17.27
CA PHE A 221 12.35 -4.72 18.59
C PHE A 221 13.61 -5.57 18.50
N PHE A 222 13.83 -6.27 17.41
CA PHE A 222 15.05 -7.05 17.17
C PHE A 222 16.28 -6.14 17.01
N GLU A 223 16.21 -5.13 16.15
CA GLU A 223 17.33 -4.19 15.92
C GLU A 223 17.69 -3.39 17.19
N GLN A 224 16.73 -3.19 18.07
CA GLN A 224 16.92 -2.52 19.36
C GLN A 224 17.28 -3.47 20.50
N ASN A 225 17.61 -4.73 20.22
CA ASN A 225 17.95 -5.77 21.20
C ASN A 225 16.89 -5.94 22.31
N LYS A 226 15.59 -5.85 21.93
CA LYS A 226 14.46 -6.02 22.84
C LYS A 226 13.75 -7.37 22.67
N ILE A 227 14.10 -8.08 21.59
CA ILE A 227 13.70 -9.47 21.28
C ILE A 227 14.93 -10.36 21.21
#